data_5eb71619fffd37cf69b232b24f9abf3c
#
_entry.id   5eb71619fffd37cf69b232b24f9abf3c
#
_cell.length_a   1.000
_cell.length_b   1.000
_cell.length_c   1.000
_cell.angle_alpha   90.00
_cell.angle_beta   90.00
_cell.angle_gamma   90.00
#
_symmetry.space_group_name_H-M   'P 1'
#
loop_
_entity.id
_entity.type
_entity.pdbx_description
1 polymer ?
#
loop_
_entity_poly.entity_id
_entity_poly.type
_entity_poly.pdbx_seq_one_letter_code
_entity_poly.pdbx_strand_id
1 'polypeptide(L)'
;MRSMTRLMIAASVVFVLTALRPAHDNVKATDLGEGAHFTGKKIEMKDKGKVAYILSFAAGKEFEATTDGTKNTDVNLYVYDATGKDVGKDDSPGPKCSVKVTPEKDGKYKFVITNAGGNNTVTFGVKVAN
;
A
#
# COMPACT_ATOMS: atom_id res chain seq x y z
N MET A 1 -28.23 3.95 26.93
CA MET A 1 -27.80 3.90 26.76
C MET A 1 -27.14 3.41 26.54
N ARG A 2 -26.99 3.35 26.32
CA ARG A 2 -26.42 2.92 26.13
C ARG A 2 -25.74 2.84 25.40
N SER A 3 -25.60 2.83 24.80
CA SER A 3 -25.04 2.66 24.05
C SER A 3 -23.97 3.09 23.89
N MET A 4 -23.54 3.62 23.81
CA MET A 4 -22.53 4.02 23.81
C MET A 4 -21.54 3.34 23.94
N THR A 5 -21.44 3.38 24.12
CA THR A 5 -20.77 2.53 24.56
C THR A 5 -20.15 1.80 23.62
N ARG A 6 -20.65 1.35 22.95
CA ARG A 6 -20.24 0.51 22.16
C ARG A 6 -19.30 0.96 21.27
N LEU A 7 -19.17 1.92 21.01
CA LEU A 7 -18.47 2.39 20.10
C LEU A 7 -17.11 2.27 20.29
N MET A 8 -16.68 2.55 21.20
CA MET A 8 -15.39 2.58 21.53
C MET A 8 -14.77 1.37 21.28
N ILE A 9 -15.46 0.47 21.31
CA ILE A 9 -15.02 -0.77 21.17
C ILE A 9 -14.30 -0.93 19.94
N ALA A 10 -14.77 -0.37 18.95
CA ALA A 10 -14.19 -0.56 17.66
C ALA A 10 -12.76 -0.14 17.66
N ALA A 11 -12.46 0.86 18.36
CA ALA A 11 -11.12 1.35 18.33
C ALA A 11 -10.12 0.37 18.85
N SER A 12 -10.45 -0.34 19.85
CA SER A 12 -9.48 -1.21 20.43
C SER A 12 -9.11 -2.38 19.56
N VAL A 13 -9.97 -2.75 18.69
CA VAL A 13 -9.69 -3.87 17.84
C VAL A 13 -8.50 -3.62 16.97
N VAL A 14 -8.33 -2.41 16.59
CA VAL A 14 -7.25 -2.05 15.69
C VAL A 14 -5.90 -2.39 16.25
N PHE A 15 -5.72 -2.28 17.53
CA PHE A 15 -4.44 -2.51 18.06
C PHE A 15 -4.03 -3.90 18.04
N VAL A 16 -4.90 -4.78 18.22
CA VAL A 16 -4.58 -6.18 18.25
C VAL A 16 -3.96 -6.59 16.95
N LEU A 17 -4.48 -6.06 15.87
CA LEU A 17 -3.98 -6.42 14.58
C LEU A 17 -2.58 -5.94 14.35
N THR A 18 -2.23 -4.85 14.94
CA THR A 18 -0.91 -4.30 14.74
C THR A 18 0.20 -5.26 15.14
N ALA A 19 -0.02 -6.02 16.16
CA ALA A 19 1.00 -6.92 16.64
C ALA A 19 1.31 -8.06 15.69
N LEU A 20 0.43 -8.33 14.74
CA LEU A 20 0.61 -9.43 13.83
C LEU A 20 1.15 -9.03 12.47
N ARG A 21 1.50 -7.79 12.30
CA ARG A 21 1.95 -7.32 11.00
C ARG A 21 3.37 -7.74 10.67
N PRO A 22 3.67 -7.97 9.40
CA PRO A 22 5.03 -8.23 8.96
C PRO A 22 5.94 -7.04 9.27
N ALA A 23 7.21 -7.29 9.40
CA ALA A 23 8.19 -6.25 9.72
C ALA A 23 8.19 -5.08 8.75
N HIS A 24 8.07 -5.36 7.45
CA HIS A 24 8.10 -4.27 6.47
C HIS A 24 6.83 -3.42 6.49
N ASP A 25 5.79 -3.87 7.17
CA ASP A 25 4.57 -3.10 7.30
C ASP A 25 4.67 -2.04 8.41
N ASN A 26 5.79 -1.98 9.11
CA ASN A 26 5.98 -0.98 10.15
C ASN A 26 6.47 0.37 9.61
N VAL A 27 6.64 0.49 8.30
CA VAL A 27 7.09 1.73 7.70
C VAL A 27 5.99 2.78 7.82
N LYS A 28 6.37 3.98 8.24
CA LYS A 28 5.43 5.07 8.38
C LYS A 28 4.81 5.41 7.02
N ALA A 29 3.50 5.49 6.96
CA ALA A 29 2.79 5.70 5.72
C ALA A 29 2.28 7.12 5.58
N THR A 30 2.31 7.63 4.35
CA THR A 30 1.74 8.93 4.01
C THR A 30 0.43 8.71 3.28
N ASP A 31 -0.64 9.33 3.75
CA ASP A 31 -1.95 9.21 3.13
C ASP A 31 -2.02 10.15 1.92
N LEU A 32 -2.25 9.58 0.75
CA LEU A 32 -2.31 10.34 -0.49
C LEU A 32 -3.75 10.60 -0.96
N GLY A 33 -4.74 10.19 -0.19
CA GLY A 33 -6.13 10.46 -0.51
C GLY A 33 -6.80 9.36 -1.33
N GLU A 34 -7.68 9.74 -2.23
CA GLU A 34 -8.46 8.78 -2.99
C GLU A 34 -7.69 8.26 -4.19
N GLY A 35 -7.68 6.94 -4.33
CA GLY A 35 -6.95 6.29 -5.41
C GLY A 35 -7.46 6.68 -6.79
N ALA A 36 -8.77 6.95 -6.91
CA ALA A 36 -9.34 7.35 -8.20
C ALA A 36 -8.81 8.68 -8.71
N HIS A 37 -8.30 9.52 -7.81
CA HIS A 37 -7.76 10.83 -8.18
C HIS A 37 -6.24 10.89 -8.13
N PHE A 38 -5.60 9.78 -7.83
CA PHE A 38 -4.15 9.74 -7.73
C PHE A 38 -3.54 9.65 -9.13
N THR A 39 -2.62 10.55 -9.42
CA THR A 39 -2.04 10.64 -10.76
C THR A 39 -0.62 10.09 -10.84
N GLY A 40 -0.11 9.57 -9.75
CA GLY A 40 1.24 9.00 -9.72
C GLY A 40 2.20 9.85 -8.91
N LYS A 41 3.33 9.26 -8.57
CA LYS A 41 4.31 9.92 -7.75
C LYS A 41 5.70 9.38 -8.06
N LYS A 42 6.65 10.30 -8.25
CA LYS A 42 8.05 9.93 -8.37
C LYS A 42 8.66 9.93 -6.98
N ILE A 43 9.40 8.89 -6.67
CA ILE A 43 9.95 8.68 -5.35
C ILE A 43 11.45 8.46 -5.48
N GLU A 44 12.23 9.26 -4.77
CA GLU A 44 13.66 9.03 -4.70
C GLU A 44 13.92 8.06 -3.58
N MET A 45 14.52 6.92 -3.89
CA MET A 45 14.76 5.88 -2.90
C MET A 45 16.24 5.55 -2.84
N LYS A 46 16.73 5.35 -1.64
CA LYS A 46 18.10 4.89 -1.45
C LYS A 46 18.15 3.38 -1.51
N ASP A 47 19.34 2.84 -1.66
CA ASP A 47 19.54 1.40 -1.59
C ASP A 47 18.99 0.87 -0.26
N LYS A 48 18.22 -0.19 -0.33
CA LYS A 48 17.54 -0.81 0.83
C LYS A 48 16.51 0.10 1.49
N GLY A 49 16.08 1.14 0.79
CA GLY A 49 15.05 2.03 1.30
C GLY A 49 13.66 1.43 1.23
N LYS A 50 12.77 1.98 2.05
CA LYS A 50 11.36 1.58 2.09
C LYS A 50 10.51 2.81 2.22
N VAL A 51 9.37 2.83 1.55
CA VAL A 51 8.37 3.88 1.71
C VAL A 51 7.00 3.25 1.76
N ALA A 52 6.05 3.95 2.34
CA ALA A 52 4.68 3.46 2.41
C ALA A 52 3.70 4.58 2.16
N TYR A 53 2.64 4.27 1.42
CA TYR A 53 1.58 5.21 1.09
C TYR A 53 0.23 4.57 1.35
N ILE A 54 -0.76 5.41 1.62
CA ILE A 54 -2.15 4.97 1.81
C ILE A 54 -3.01 5.66 0.77
N LEU A 55 -3.86 4.88 0.13
CA LEU A 55 -4.87 5.38 -0.80
C LEU A 55 -6.20 4.72 -0.47
N SER A 56 -7.29 5.44 -0.68
CA SER A 56 -8.63 4.93 -0.43
C SER A 56 -9.28 4.51 -1.74
N PHE A 57 -10.04 3.42 -1.71
CA PHE A 57 -10.71 2.89 -2.90
C PHE A 57 -12.14 2.50 -2.58
N ALA A 58 -12.99 2.54 -3.61
CA ALA A 58 -14.37 2.11 -3.50
C ALA A 58 -14.48 0.60 -3.75
N ALA A 59 -15.47 -0.01 -3.15
CA ALA A 59 -15.73 -1.42 -3.33
C ALA A 59 -16.07 -1.75 -4.78
N GLY A 60 -15.66 -2.91 -5.22
CA GLY A 60 -16.09 -3.46 -6.49
C GLY A 60 -15.33 -3.00 -7.73
N LYS A 61 -14.44 -2.04 -7.59
CA LYS A 61 -13.66 -1.57 -8.74
C LYS A 61 -12.21 -1.98 -8.57
N GLU A 62 -11.73 -2.77 -9.50
CA GLU A 62 -10.35 -3.23 -9.47
C GLU A 62 -9.39 -2.06 -9.61
N PHE A 63 -8.33 -2.05 -8.82
CA PHE A 63 -7.23 -1.12 -9.06
C PHE A 63 -5.96 -1.92 -9.38
N GLU A 64 -5.11 -1.30 -10.17
CA GLU A 64 -3.78 -1.84 -10.46
C GLU A 64 -2.74 -0.86 -9.96
N ALA A 65 -1.89 -1.30 -9.04
CA ALA A 65 -0.80 -0.50 -8.54
C ALA A 65 0.48 -0.94 -9.25
N THR A 66 1.27 0.01 -9.68
CA THR A 66 2.47 -0.29 -10.44
C THR A 66 3.65 0.50 -9.91
N THR A 67 4.84 -0.05 -10.09
CA THR A 67 6.08 0.70 -9.91
C THR A 67 6.91 0.58 -11.17
N ASP A 68 7.72 1.60 -11.44
CA ASP A 68 8.68 1.56 -12.52
C ASP A 68 9.93 2.30 -12.03
N GLY A 69 11.01 1.57 -11.85
CA GLY A 69 12.25 2.12 -11.30
C GLY A 69 13.36 2.19 -12.32
N THR A 70 14.52 2.55 -11.83
CA THR A 70 15.72 2.64 -12.65
C THR A 70 16.16 1.24 -13.07
N LYS A 71 16.70 1.16 -14.26
CA LYS A 71 17.23 -0.08 -14.79
C LYS A 71 18.26 -0.69 -13.83
N ASN A 72 18.24 -2.00 -13.72
CA ASN A 72 19.19 -2.76 -12.88
C ASN A 72 18.96 -2.58 -11.38
N THR A 73 17.79 -2.14 -10.97
CA THR A 73 17.40 -2.14 -9.57
C THR A 73 16.35 -3.19 -9.33
N ASP A 74 16.04 -3.46 -8.06
CA ASP A 74 15.03 -4.43 -7.68
C ASP A 74 14.04 -3.75 -6.75
N VAL A 75 12.81 -3.60 -7.22
CA VAL A 75 11.74 -2.94 -6.48
C VAL A 75 10.68 -3.98 -6.16
N ASN A 76 10.19 -3.98 -4.94
CA ASN A 76 9.09 -4.86 -4.55
C ASN A 76 7.92 -4.01 -4.08
N LEU A 77 6.73 -4.48 -4.36
CA LEU A 77 5.49 -3.80 -4.01
C LEU A 77 4.61 -4.74 -3.20
N TYR A 78 4.17 -4.28 -2.03
CA TYR A 78 3.29 -5.04 -1.15
C TYR A 78 2.05 -4.22 -0.88
N VAL A 79 0.88 -4.85 -0.92
CA VAL A 79 -0.39 -4.17 -0.70
C VAL A 79 -1.13 -4.82 0.46
N TYR A 80 -1.55 -4.01 1.42
CA TYR A 80 -2.27 -4.46 2.60
C TYR A 80 -3.60 -3.73 2.70
N ASP A 81 -4.62 -4.40 3.21
CA ASP A 81 -5.90 -3.73 3.46
C ASP A 81 -5.85 -2.99 4.80
N ALA A 82 -6.97 -2.37 5.18
CA ALA A 82 -7.02 -1.56 6.39
C ALA A 82 -6.81 -2.36 7.67
N THR A 83 -6.98 -3.67 7.61
CA THR A 83 -6.76 -4.52 8.77
C THR A 83 -5.32 -5.03 8.84
N GLY A 84 -4.50 -4.70 7.85
CA GLY A 84 -3.12 -5.17 7.79
C GLY A 84 -2.95 -6.50 7.08
N LYS A 85 -4.02 -7.01 6.46
CA LYS A 85 -3.94 -8.26 5.73
C LYS A 85 -3.30 -8.05 4.37
N ASP A 86 -2.38 -8.93 3.99
CA ASP A 86 -1.74 -8.92 2.68
C ASP A 86 -2.78 -9.27 1.63
N VAL A 87 -3.02 -8.37 0.68
CA VAL A 87 -3.98 -8.61 -0.39
C VAL A 87 -3.30 -8.68 -1.76
N GLY A 88 -2.01 -8.49 -1.82
CA GLY A 88 -1.27 -8.66 -3.06
C GLY A 88 0.16 -8.21 -2.91
N LYS A 89 1.02 -8.78 -3.74
CA LYS A 89 2.43 -8.38 -3.77
C LYS A 89 3.04 -8.73 -5.10
N ASP A 90 4.11 -8.02 -5.43
CA ASP A 90 4.96 -8.37 -6.56
C ASP A 90 6.40 -8.21 -6.09
N ASP A 91 7.05 -9.32 -5.82
CA ASP A 91 8.43 -9.35 -5.41
C ASP A 91 9.32 -10.04 -6.46
N SER A 92 8.86 -10.05 -7.69
CA SER A 92 9.66 -10.57 -8.79
C SER A 92 10.88 -9.68 -9.03
N PRO A 93 11.96 -10.21 -9.58
CA PRO A 93 13.15 -9.42 -9.82
C PRO A 93 12.91 -8.28 -10.80
N GLY A 94 13.60 -7.17 -10.58
CA GLY A 94 13.58 -6.03 -11.48
C GLY A 94 12.83 -4.83 -10.94
N PRO A 95 12.83 -3.74 -11.69
CA PRO A 95 12.28 -2.48 -11.20
C PRO A 95 10.78 -2.30 -11.41
N LYS A 96 10.13 -3.18 -12.14
CA LYS A 96 8.72 -3.02 -12.46
C LYS A 96 7.88 -4.01 -11.68
N CYS A 97 6.85 -3.48 -11.00
CA CYS A 97 5.90 -4.28 -10.27
C CYS A 97 4.49 -3.97 -10.72
N SER A 98 3.61 -4.94 -10.56
CA SER A 98 2.17 -4.74 -10.82
C SER A 98 1.37 -5.62 -9.89
N VAL A 99 0.42 -5.02 -9.18
CA VAL A 99 -0.48 -5.74 -8.28
C VAL A 99 -1.90 -5.28 -8.56
N LYS A 100 -2.81 -6.22 -8.78
CA LYS A 100 -4.23 -5.92 -9.01
C LYS A 100 -5.04 -6.39 -7.83
N VAL A 101 -5.96 -5.55 -7.37
CA VAL A 101 -6.83 -5.86 -6.24
C VAL A 101 -8.23 -5.35 -6.54
N THR A 102 -9.24 -6.13 -6.19
CA THR A 102 -10.63 -5.69 -6.26
C THR A 102 -11.14 -5.59 -4.82
N PRO A 103 -11.34 -4.37 -4.30
CA PRO A 103 -11.81 -4.22 -2.93
C PRO A 103 -13.20 -4.80 -2.74
N GLU A 104 -13.41 -5.49 -1.62
CA GLU A 104 -14.73 -6.00 -1.27
C GLU A 104 -15.58 -4.94 -0.61
N LYS A 105 -14.98 -3.94 0.00
CA LYS A 105 -15.67 -2.81 0.59
C LYS A 105 -14.84 -1.56 0.44
N ASP A 106 -15.49 -0.40 0.62
CA ASP A 106 -14.77 0.86 0.60
C ASP A 106 -13.73 0.84 1.70
N GLY A 107 -12.55 1.34 1.45
CA GLY A 107 -11.54 1.37 2.48
C GLY A 107 -10.19 1.82 2.02
N LYS A 108 -9.28 1.86 2.98
CA LYS A 108 -7.90 2.29 2.75
C LYS A 108 -7.01 1.08 2.55
N TYR A 109 -6.05 1.26 1.66
CA TYR A 109 -5.03 0.25 1.37
C TYR A 109 -3.66 0.86 1.56
N LYS A 110 -2.74 0.09 2.10
CA LYS A 110 -1.38 0.53 2.34
C LYS A 110 -0.47 -0.13 1.34
N PHE A 111 0.35 0.68 0.68
CA PHE A 111 1.30 0.24 -0.32
C PHE A 111 2.70 0.42 0.23
N VAL A 112 3.45 -0.66 0.35
CA VAL A 112 4.82 -0.61 0.82
C VAL A 112 5.73 -0.93 -0.37
N ILE A 113 6.66 -0.03 -0.64
CA ILE A 113 7.59 -0.17 -1.74
C ILE A 113 9.00 -0.28 -1.16
N THR A 114 9.71 -1.32 -1.52
CA THR A 114 11.09 -1.50 -1.09
C THR A 114 12.00 -1.46 -2.29
N ASN A 115 13.23 -1.04 -2.07
CA ASN A 115 14.20 -0.88 -3.15
C ASN A 115 15.54 -1.55 -2.79
N ALA A 116 16.12 -2.22 -3.75
CA ALA A 116 17.46 -2.79 -3.62
C ALA A 116 18.21 -2.57 -4.92
N GLY A 117 19.52 -2.67 -4.88
CA GLY A 117 20.33 -2.52 -6.09
C GLY A 117 20.79 -1.10 -6.34
N GLY A 118 20.85 -0.27 -5.31
CA GLY A 118 21.37 1.10 -5.41
C GLY A 118 20.28 2.15 -5.35
N ASN A 119 20.70 3.40 -5.46
CA ASN A 119 19.76 4.52 -5.45
C ASN A 119 18.85 4.45 -6.67
N ASN A 120 17.62 4.87 -6.52
CA ASN A 120 16.58 4.63 -7.50
C ASN A 120 15.59 5.78 -7.53
N THR A 121 15.07 6.08 -8.71
CA THR A 121 13.90 6.93 -8.85
C THR A 121 12.76 6.01 -9.28
N VAL A 122 11.79 5.83 -8.41
CA VAL A 122 10.68 4.91 -8.65
C VAL A 122 9.41 5.70 -8.93
N THR A 123 8.73 5.39 -10.02
CA THR A 123 7.43 5.97 -10.30
C THR A 123 6.36 5.01 -9.80
N PHE A 124 5.55 5.48 -8.86
CA PHE A 124 4.45 4.70 -8.31
C PHE A 124 3.16 5.19 -8.94
N GLY A 125 2.39 4.30 -9.50
CA GLY A 125 1.13 4.64 -10.16
C GLY A 125 0.00 3.73 -9.73
N VAL A 126 -1.23 4.21 -9.87
CA VAL A 126 -2.42 3.43 -9.61
C VAL A 126 -3.45 3.75 -10.67
N LYS A 127 -4.07 2.71 -11.22
CA LYS A 127 -5.12 2.85 -12.20
C LYS A 127 -6.36 2.15 -11.68
N VAL A 128 -7.48 2.83 -11.69
CA VAL A 128 -8.75 2.26 -11.22
C VAL A 128 -9.63 1.94 -12.42
N ALA A 129 -10.20 0.75 -12.43
CA ALA A 129 -11.07 0.33 -13.53
C ALA A 129 -12.36 1.16 -13.55
N ASN A 130 -12.91 1.35 -14.72
CA ASN A 130 -14.16 2.11 -14.88
C ASN A 130 -15.37 1.23 -14.63
#